data_e1fc9bd4b725bea5b4f8d1da6fde1d6c
#
_entry.id   e1fc9bd4b725bea5b4f8d1da6fde1d6c
#
_cell.length_a   1.000
_cell.length_b   1.000
_cell.length_c   1.000
_cell.angle_alpha   90.00
_cell.angle_beta   90.00
_cell.angle_gamma   90.00
#
_symmetry.space_group_name_H-M   'P 1'
#
loop_
_entity.id
_entity.type
_entity.pdbx_description
1 polymer ?
#
loop_
_entity_poly.entity_id
_entity_poly.type
_entity_poly.pdbx_seq_one_letter_code
_entity_poly.pdbx_strand_id
1 'polypeptide(L)'
;VVGDVLAAFVHPDGSVEELEPAGAAAFFSASHALADYARAHAESPTPLARFFWLSPGGQWLQVCLDRAPAAPHGSAVLVTLTPQAQPGNLTPRELDVLTLLACGLSNHEIASRLRASSRTVATHVEHILGKLGQASRAGAAGVAVDRGYLRLPVPGNKAVPQGITVGFLHSRAKAPPAAPMARAGSGAPAAEIRAAPRPWTRRPLLVGSAFPLHGPARHDGREMVNGSALAVAEINGSGGIGGRQVEQLVVDVNIFSAEGVAKAFERLIDAEVDAITSSYLFAGMDVARMMAAGYGAPYVHAMTSELQAQIVRDNHAEHAGVFQVCPTELYYGPGFIRFLNDLRRSGWRPPNRRLAFIETPLPSGQMVNQLAIGLAERSGWQITCVDTVPARGADWTAVVRRMEQLNPAAVMITQFLAAELASFQRLIPQRLPGTLVYAVYAPSVPEFLDLAGPAGEGLVWATVTGTYSDVLGQRFCADYAKVFGRPAGKSHAGIAYDEIHLLAQAWMGITNPSDFRAAARQLRRLRYRGVNGSYYLDNAAQSGLGFPDVTPDPSLGQAHLVFQVQEGAHRIISPEPYAESSFRMPAWMAADFSPAGPMTPARLRLAPAVAAGDRWSRPCRPS
;
A
#
# COMPACT_ATOMS: atom_id res chain seq x y z
N VAL A 1 35.17 -5.43 22.28
CA VAL A 1 35.56 -4.09 21.84
C VAL A 1 34.38 -3.55 21.07
N VAL A 2 33.60 -2.66 21.67
CA VAL A 2 32.57 -1.90 21.00
C VAL A 2 33.30 -0.87 20.14
N GLY A 3 33.42 -1.07 18.85
CA GLY A 3 33.96 -0.09 17.93
C GLY A 3 32.96 1.05 17.75
N ASP A 4 33.48 2.24 17.46
CA ASP A 4 32.66 3.43 17.25
C ASP A 4 31.73 3.25 16.04
N VAL A 5 30.53 3.81 16.13
CA VAL A 5 29.58 3.89 15.02
C VAL A 5 30.14 4.95 14.06
N LEU A 6 30.37 4.56 12.80
CA LEU A 6 30.83 5.46 11.76
C LEU A 6 29.67 5.85 10.86
N ALA A 7 29.67 7.08 10.36
CA ALA A 7 28.62 7.56 9.47
C ALA A 7 29.19 8.45 8.35
N ALA A 8 28.54 8.43 7.19
CA ALA A 8 28.87 9.30 6.08
C ALA A 8 27.63 9.54 5.21
N PHE A 9 27.57 10.69 4.53
CA PHE A 9 26.66 10.89 3.42
C PHE A 9 27.29 10.41 2.12
N VAL A 10 26.53 9.66 1.34
CA VAL A 10 26.88 9.26 -0.03
C VAL A 10 25.98 10.03 -0.99
N HIS A 11 26.58 10.85 -1.84
CA HIS A 11 25.88 11.67 -2.82
C HIS A 11 25.60 10.89 -4.11
N PRO A 12 24.65 11.36 -4.95
CA PRO A 12 24.32 10.69 -6.22
C PRO A 12 25.52 10.59 -7.19
N ASP A 13 26.45 11.52 -7.15
CA ASP A 13 27.69 11.51 -7.93
C ASP A 13 28.72 10.49 -7.42
N GLY A 14 28.47 9.87 -6.27
CA GLY A 14 29.35 8.90 -5.63
C GLY A 14 30.38 9.52 -4.67
N SER A 15 30.37 10.83 -4.48
CA SER A 15 31.19 11.48 -3.45
C SER A 15 30.71 11.09 -2.04
N VAL A 16 31.65 11.00 -1.10
CA VAL A 16 31.42 10.60 0.28
C VAL A 16 31.81 11.73 1.21
N GLU A 17 30.86 12.22 1.96
CA GLU A 17 31.04 13.22 3.00
C GLU A 17 31.05 12.54 4.37
N GLU A 18 32.18 12.49 5.02
CA GLU A 18 32.37 11.78 6.29
C GLU A 18 31.83 12.59 7.45
N LEU A 19 31.16 11.92 8.39
CA LEU A 19 30.71 12.51 9.64
C LEU A 19 31.63 12.09 10.80
N GLU A 20 31.66 12.88 11.85
CA GLU A 20 32.43 12.51 13.05
C GLU A 20 31.73 11.41 13.86
N PRO A 21 32.48 10.42 14.37
CA PRO A 21 33.95 10.26 14.29
C PRO A 21 34.41 9.80 12.91
N ALA A 22 35.55 10.31 12.46
CA ALA A 22 36.18 9.98 11.18
C ALA A 22 36.55 8.49 11.08
N GLY A 23 36.53 7.93 9.87
CA GLY A 23 36.90 6.53 9.60
C GLY A 23 35.96 5.83 8.59
N ALA A 24 34.81 6.41 8.28
CA ALA A 24 33.85 5.83 7.32
C ALA A 24 34.44 5.81 5.89
N ALA A 25 35.13 6.84 5.45
CA ALA A 25 35.70 6.95 4.11
C ALA A 25 36.65 5.79 3.77
N ALA A 26 37.35 5.22 4.74
CA ALA A 26 38.21 4.07 4.53
C ALA A 26 37.45 2.83 4.06
N PHE A 27 36.20 2.62 4.54
CA PHE A 27 35.35 1.51 4.11
C PHE A 27 34.84 1.68 2.66
N PHE A 28 34.53 2.91 2.26
CA PHE A 28 34.12 3.22 0.89
C PHE A 28 35.27 3.11 -0.10
N SER A 29 36.47 3.55 0.32
CA SER A 29 37.71 3.41 -0.47
C SER A 29 38.12 1.95 -0.65
N ALA A 30 37.94 1.12 0.39
CA ALA A 30 38.24 -0.31 0.35
C ALA A 30 37.21 -1.12 -0.42
N SER A 31 36.01 -0.59 -0.61
CA SER A 31 34.92 -1.29 -1.33
C SER A 31 33.96 -0.33 -2.01
N HIS A 32 34.17 -0.09 -3.30
CA HIS A 32 33.25 0.70 -4.13
C HIS A 32 31.81 0.15 -4.13
N ALA A 33 31.63 -1.15 -3.89
CA ALA A 33 30.33 -1.77 -3.83
C ALA A 33 29.44 -1.19 -2.71
N LEU A 34 29.99 -0.70 -1.60
CA LEU A 34 29.19 -0.09 -0.53
C LEU A 34 28.60 1.25 -0.97
N ALA A 35 29.37 2.06 -1.69
CA ALA A 35 28.89 3.30 -2.31
C ALA A 35 27.83 3.02 -3.39
N ASP A 36 28.01 1.93 -4.15
CA ASP A 36 27.01 1.50 -5.16
C ASP A 36 25.67 1.12 -4.52
N TYR A 37 25.70 0.45 -3.36
CA TYR A 37 24.47 0.14 -2.61
C TYR A 37 23.80 1.39 -2.06
N ALA A 38 24.58 2.36 -1.56
CA ALA A 38 24.02 3.64 -1.11
C ALA A 38 23.36 4.41 -2.26
N ARG A 39 24.02 4.50 -3.42
CA ARG A 39 23.44 5.14 -4.62
C ARG A 39 22.18 4.40 -5.09
N ALA A 40 22.19 3.07 -5.12
CA ALA A 40 21.01 2.29 -5.46
C ALA A 40 19.86 2.53 -4.46
N HIS A 41 20.20 2.77 -3.18
CA HIS A 41 19.19 3.09 -2.17
C HIS A 41 18.58 4.49 -2.36
N ALA A 42 19.32 5.45 -2.89
CA ALA A 42 18.77 6.77 -3.22
C ALA A 42 17.58 6.66 -4.21
N GLU A 43 17.62 5.68 -5.10
CA GLU A 43 16.55 5.35 -6.05
C GLU A 43 15.54 4.33 -5.49
N SER A 44 15.76 3.80 -4.29
CA SER A 44 14.90 2.79 -3.69
C SER A 44 13.57 3.38 -3.23
N PRO A 45 12.46 2.67 -3.37
CA PRO A 45 11.18 3.10 -2.83
C PRO A 45 11.13 3.12 -1.30
N THR A 46 12.03 2.39 -0.61
CA THR A 46 12.06 2.34 0.86
C THR A 46 12.96 3.43 1.44
N PRO A 47 12.54 4.15 2.50
CA PRO A 47 13.36 5.19 3.12
C PRO A 47 14.57 4.63 3.88
N LEU A 48 14.46 3.39 4.36
CA LEU A 48 15.44 2.75 5.22
C LEU A 48 15.77 1.35 4.73
N ALA A 49 17.06 1.01 4.62
CA ALA A 49 17.51 -0.35 4.39
C ALA A 49 18.57 -0.74 5.42
N ARG A 50 18.51 -2.00 5.89
CA ARG A 50 19.49 -2.55 6.83
C ARG A 50 20.00 -3.88 6.32
N PHE A 51 21.32 -4.11 6.44
CA PHE A 51 21.94 -5.38 6.07
C PHE A 51 23.29 -5.55 6.77
N PHE A 52 23.83 -6.75 6.69
CA PHE A 52 25.16 -7.07 7.19
C PHE A 52 26.17 -7.05 6.05
N TRP A 53 27.33 -6.48 6.35
CA TRP A 53 28.45 -6.36 5.45
C TRP A 53 29.69 -7.00 6.09
N LEU A 54 30.40 -7.80 5.34
CA LEU A 54 31.72 -8.27 5.75
C LEU A 54 32.78 -7.40 5.08
N SER A 55 33.51 -6.63 5.88
CA SER A 55 34.58 -5.79 5.38
C SER A 55 35.74 -6.61 4.80
N PRO A 56 36.57 -6.06 3.91
CA PRO A 56 37.76 -6.75 3.42
C PRO A 56 38.73 -7.23 4.54
N GLY A 57 38.73 -6.55 5.69
CA GLY A 57 39.50 -6.92 6.88
C GLY A 57 38.83 -8.01 7.74
N GLY A 58 37.70 -8.61 7.30
CA GLY A 58 37.02 -9.69 8.02
C GLY A 58 36.12 -9.23 9.18
N GLN A 59 35.90 -7.93 9.34
CA GLN A 59 35.01 -7.38 10.36
C GLN A 59 33.56 -7.36 9.84
N TRP A 60 32.65 -7.82 10.68
CA TRP A 60 31.22 -7.71 10.42
C TRP A 60 30.68 -6.34 10.84
N LEU A 61 29.92 -5.72 9.94
CA LEU A 61 29.28 -4.44 10.14
C LEU A 61 27.77 -4.58 9.87
N GLN A 62 26.94 -4.01 10.73
CA GLN A 62 25.57 -3.70 10.36
C GLN A 62 25.59 -2.37 9.61
N VAL A 63 25.08 -2.36 8.40
CA VAL A 63 24.95 -1.17 7.55
C VAL A 63 23.49 -0.74 7.59
N CYS A 64 23.27 0.55 7.82
CA CYS A 64 21.99 1.20 7.72
C CYS A 64 22.09 2.29 6.64
N LEU A 65 21.22 2.24 5.65
CA LEU A 65 21.06 3.25 4.61
C LEU A 65 19.77 4.01 4.88
N ASP A 66 19.85 5.32 5.05
CA ASP A 66 18.70 6.19 5.32
C ASP A 66 18.69 7.35 4.33
N ARG A 67 17.56 7.53 3.63
CA ARG A 67 17.35 8.73 2.82
C ARG A 67 16.92 9.87 3.72
N ALA A 68 17.91 10.61 4.23
CA ALA A 68 17.65 11.72 5.14
C ALA A 68 16.85 12.84 4.46
N PRO A 69 15.71 13.29 5.03
CA PRO A 69 14.96 14.43 4.51
C PRO A 69 15.69 15.77 4.63
N ALA A 70 16.80 15.82 5.35
CA ALA A 70 17.50 17.03 5.75
C ALA A 70 18.95 17.11 5.26
N ALA A 71 19.33 16.40 4.19
CA ALA A 71 20.67 16.57 3.63
C ALA A 71 20.82 17.97 3.00
N PRO A 72 21.91 18.70 3.27
CA PRO A 72 22.12 20.05 2.73
C PRO A 72 22.12 20.16 1.20
N HIS A 73 22.18 19.03 0.48
CA HIS A 73 22.25 18.94 -0.98
C HIS A 73 21.31 17.87 -1.58
N GLY A 74 20.07 17.76 -1.10
CA GLY A 74 18.92 17.01 -1.60
C GLY A 74 19.21 15.73 -2.41
N SER A 75 19.14 14.56 -1.89
CA SER A 75 19.25 13.19 -2.42
C SER A 75 20.43 12.37 -1.88
N ALA A 76 21.19 12.86 -0.91
CA ALA A 76 22.23 12.08 -0.27
C ALA A 76 21.64 10.98 0.63
N VAL A 77 22.32 9.84 0.71
CA VAL A 77 21.97 8.73 1.60
C VAL A 77 22.90 8.76 2.80
N LEU A 78 22.34 8.83 4.00
CA LEU A 78 23.10 8.63 5.23
C LEU A 78 23.41 7.14 5.37
N VAL A 79 24.70 6.82 5.40
CA VAL A 79 25.20 5.47 5.63
C VAL A 79 25.77 5.39 7.03
N THR A 80 25.21 4.51 7.85
CA THR A 80 25.72 4.24 9.20
C THR A 80 26.32 2.84 9.24
N LEU A 81 27.54 2.72 9.76
CA LEU A 81 28.32 1.49 9.88
C LEU A 81 28.52 1.18 11.36
N THR A 82 27.88 0.13 11.84
CA THR A 82 28.00 -0.30 13.25
C THR A 82 28.73 -1.64 13.32
N PRO A 83 29.91 -1.72 13.96
CA PRO A 83 30.57 -3.00 14.21
C PRO A 83 29.66 -3.92 15.02
N GLN A 84 29.32 -5.07 14.47
CA GLN A 84 28.38 -6.00 15.10
C GLN A 84 28.67 -7.43 14.66
N ALA A 85 28.60 -8.39 15.58
CA ALA A 85 28.65 -9.80 15.26
C ALA A 85 27.42 -10.25 14.46
N GLN A 86 27.49 -11.42 13.82
CA GLN A 86 26.35 -11.97 13.07
C GLN A 86 25.10 -12.04 13.95
N PRO A 87 23.93 -11.71 13.37
CA PRO A 87 22.68 -11.65 14.11
C PRO A 87 22.18 -13.06 14.50
N GLY A 88 21.43 -13.16 15.59
CA GLY A 88 20.67 -14.36 15.94
C GLY A 88 21.52 -15.63 16.14
N ASN A 89 22.79 -15.50 16.52
CA ASN A 89 23.75 -16.60 16.61
C ASN A 89 23.92 -17.41 15.31
N LEU A 90 23.62 -16.81 14.16
CA LEU A 90 23.80 -17.43 12.85
C LEU A 90 25.28 -17.52 12.50
N THR A 91 25.69 -18.62 11.91
CA THR A 91 27.01 -18.71 11.28
C THR A 91 27.04 -17.89 9.98
N PRO A 92 28.24 -17.50 9.45
CA PRO A 92 28.32 -16.84 8.15
C PRO A 92 27.59 -17.59 7.03
N ARG A 93 27.64 -18.93 7.06
CA ARG A 93 27.00 -19.77 6.06
C ARG A 93 25.48 -19.80 6.21
N GLU A 94 24.99 -19.81 7.42
CA GLU A 94 23.54 -19.71 7.67
C GLU A 94 23.02 -18.32 7.29
N LEU A 95 23.79 -17.27 7.48
CA LEU A 95 23.43 -15.92 7.02
C LEU A 95 23.40 -15.84 5.48
N ASP A 96 24.32 -16.53 4.77
CA ASP A 96 24.28 -16.68 3.32
C ASP A 96 23.01 -17.39 2.86
N VAL A 97 22.65 -18.52 3.51
CA VAL A 97 21.46 -19.29 3.20
C VAL A 97 20.20 -18.46 3.50
N LEU A 98 20.13 -17.79 4.66
CA LEU A 98 19.01 -16.95 5.05
C LEU A 98 18.80 -15.78 4.07
N THR A 99 19.90 -15.16 3.61
CA THR A 99 19.83 -14.09 2.60
C THR A 99 19.23 -14.59 1.29
N LEU A 100 19.67 -15.76 0.80
CA LEU A 100 19.15 -16.36 -0.44
C LEU A 100 17.71 -16.87 -0.27
N LEU A 101 17.37 -17.36 0.91
CA LEU A 101 16.01 -17.76 1.27
C LEU A 101 15.08 -16.54 1.28
N ALA A 102 15.51 -15.42 1.83
CA ALA A 102 14.80 -14.15 1.81
C ALA A 102 14.68 -13.57 0.37
N CYS A 103 15.59 -13.92 -0.54
CA CYS A 103 15.46 -13.65 -1.97
C CYS A 103 14.49 -14.61 -2.70
N GLY A 104 13.78 -15.48 -2.00
CA GLY A 104 12.77 -16.38 -2.57
C GLY A 104 13.32 -17.64 -3.25
N LEU A 105 14.62 -17.95 -3.11
CA LEU A 105 15.23 -19.09 -3.77
C LEU A 105 14.85 -20.41 -3.08
N SER A 106 14.58 -21.45 -3.85
CA SER A 106 14.40 -22.82 -3.38
C SER A 106 15.71 -23.42 -2.85
N ASN A 107 15.63 -24.50 -2.06
CA ASN A 107 16.83 -25.19 -1.55
C ASN A 107 17.75 -25.68 -2.67
N HIS A 108 17.19 -26.05 -3.83
CA HIS A 108 17.97 -26.47 -5.00
C HIS A 108 18.74 -25.28 -5.62
N GLU A 109 18.09 -24.12 -5.76
CA GLU A 109 18.72 -22.92 -6.30
C GLU A 109 19.78 -22.36 -5.35
N ILE A 110 19.51 -22.37 -4.03
CA ILE A 110 20.49 -22.01 -2.99
C ILE A 110 21.69 -22.95 -3.06
N ALA A 111 21.46 -24.25 -3.15
CA ALA A 111 22.50 -25.26 -3.26
C ALA A 111 23.40 -25.05 -4.49
N SER A 112 22.78 -24.83 -5.67
CA SER A 112 23.50 -24.50 -6.90
C SER A 112 24.35 -23.23 -6.76
N ARG A 113 23.80 -22.20 -6.12
CA ARG A 113 24.47 -20.90 -5.94
C ARG A 113 25.63 -20.95 -4.95
N LEU A 114 25.45 -21.69 -3.88
CA LEU A 114 26.44 -21.82 -2.81
C LEU A 114 27.38 -23.01 -3.00
N ARG A 115 27.27 -23.77 -4.11
CA ARG A 115 28.04 -24.99 -4.40
C ARG A 115 27.94 -26.01 -3.26
N ALA A 116 26.73 -26.25 -2.79
CA ALA A 116 26.40 -27.22 -1.75
C ALA A 116 25.38 -28.25 -2.25
N SER A 117 25.06 -29.26 -1.46
CA SER A 117 23.95 -30.17 -1.76
C SER A 117 22.62 -29.57 -1.26
N SER A 118 21.49 -29.91 -1.90
CA SER A 118 20.17 -29.52 -1.42
C SER A 118 19.89 -30.02 0.01
N ARG A 119 20.44 -31.20 0.35
CA ARG A 119 20.36 -31.76 1.71
C ARG A 119 21.10 -30.87 2.74
N THR A 120 22.30 -30.39 2.39
CA THR A 120 23.09 -29.47 3.24
C THR A 120 22.34 -28.16 3.45
N VAL A 121 21.71 -27.64 2.39
CA VAL A 121 20.89 -26.42 2.50
C VAL A 121 19.67 -26.66 3.39
N ALA A 122 18.99 -27.80 3.26
CA ALA A 122 17.85 -28.14 4.14
C ALA A 122 18.28 -28.16 5.62
N THR A 123 19.42 -28.76 5.94
CA THR A 123 19.97 -28.75 7.30
C THR A 123 20.28 -27.34 7.79
N HIS A 124 20.86 -26.48 6.94
CA HIS A 124 21.06 -25.06 7.32
C HIS A 124 19.72 -24.34 7.58
N VAL A 125 18.70 -24.60 6.77
CA VAL A 125 17.36 -24.01 6.98
C VAL A 125 16.78 -24.45 8.31
N GLU A 126 16.86 -25.74 8.66
CA GLU A 126 16.41 -26.25 9.99
C GLU A 126 17.13 -25.53 11.14
N HIS A 127 18.47 -25.39 11.06
CA HIS A 127 19.23 -24.69 12.07
C HIS A 127 18.85 -23.20 12.15
N ILE A 128 18.62 -22.54 11.02
CA ILE A 128 18.15 -21.14 10.96
C ILE A 128 16.81 -21.01 11.63
N LEU A 129 15.85 -21.89 11.32
CA LEU A 129 14.52 -21.89 11.93
C LEU A 129 14.62 -22.03 13.45
N GLY A 130 15.41 -22.97 13.94
CA GLY A 130 15.65 -23.17 15.37
C GLY A 130 16.29 -21.96 16.05
N LYS A 131 17.33 -21.35 15.43
CA LYS A 131 18.03 -20.18 15.99
C LYS A 131 17.18 -18.91 15.99
N LEU A 132 16.32 -18.74 14.99
CA LEU A 132 15.42 -17.58 14.88
C LEU A 132 14.09 -17.80 15.59
N GLY A 133 13.83 -19.00 16.14
CA GLY A 133 12.55 -19.37 16.74
C GLY A 133 11.39 -19.37 15.76
N GLN A 134 11.64 -19.69 14.48
CA GLN A 134 10.64 -19.69 13.44
C GLN A 134 10.19 -21.10 13.09
N ALA A 135 8.87 -21.26 12.87
CA ALA A 135 8.31 -22.55 12.48
C ALA A 135 8.40 -22.82 10.97
N SER A 136 8.71 -21.81 10.17
CA SER A 136 8.68 -21.91 8.71
C SER A 136 9.78 -21.08 8.02
N ARG A 137 10.12 -21.48 6.77
CA ARG A 137 11.07 -20.73 5.94
C ARG A 137 10.58 -19.31 5.61
N ALA A 138 9.26 -19.13 5.44
CA ALA A 138 8.67 -17.82 5.18
C ALA A 138 8.78 -16.94 6.43
N GLY A 139 8.55 -17.48 7.61
CA GLY A 139 8.79 -16.78 8.88
C GLY A 139 10.24 -16.34 9.03
N ALA A 140 11.20 -17.22 8.71
CA ALA A 140 12.62 -16.86 8.72
C ALA A 140 12.97 -15.77 7.70
N ALA A 141 12.39 -15.82 6.49
CA ALA A 141 12.54 -14.76 5.48
C ALA A 141 11.97 -13.43 5.95
N GLY A 142 10.78 -13.44 6.56
CA GLY A 142 10.15 -12.26 7.14
C GLY A 142 11.01 -11.60 8.21
N VAL A 143 11.51 -12.40 9.17
CA VAL A 143 12.44 -11.92 10.22
C VAL A 143 13.73 -11.37 9.62
N ALA A 144 14.26 -12.00 8.57
CA ALA A 144 15.49 -11.55 7.91
C ALA A 144 15.30 -10.16 7.29
N VAL A 145 14.18 -9.91 6.62
CA VAL A 145 13.88 -8.60 6.01
C VAL A 145 13.58 -7.56 7.09
N ASP A 146 12.72 -7.87 8.05
CA ASP A 146 12.28 -6.94 9.11
C ASP A 146 13.46 -6.46 9.98
N ARG A 147 14.35 -7.37 10.37
CA ARG A 147 15.50 -7.08 11.21
C ARG A 147 16.77 -6.74 10.45
N GLY A 148 16.75 -6.80 9.12
CA GLY A 148 17.94 -6.60 8.28
C GLY A 148 18.98 -7.71 8.44
N TYR A 149 18.56 -8.95 8.76
CA TYR A 149 19.45 -10.13 8.86
C TYR A 149 19.79 -10.68 7.48
N LEU A 150 20.31 -9.82 6.66
CA LEU A 150 20.61 -10.06 5.26
C LEU A 150 22.07 -9.70 5.00
N ARG A 151 22.75 -10.45 4.15
CA ARG A 151 24.14 -10.17 3.76
C ARG A 151 24.21 -9.56 2.37
N LEU A 152 24.89 -8.41 2.26
CA LEU A 152 25.31 -7.84 0.98
C LEU A 152 26.86 -7.85 0.86
N PRO A 153 27.39 -8.04 -0.35
CA PRO A 153 26.71 -8.47 -1.58
C PRO A 153 26.03 -9.84 -1.42
N VAL A 154 24.89 -10.02 -2.11
CA VAL A 154 24.16 -11.30 -2.04
C VAL A 154 25.10 -12.46 -2.45
N PRO A 155 25.17 -13.52 -1.65
CA PRO A 155 26.10 -14.62 -1.88
C PRO A 155 25.92 -15.30 -3.26
N GLY A 156 27.04 -15.68 -3.88
CA GLY A 156 27.05 -16.45 -5.13
C GLY A 156 26.72 -15.66 -6.38
N ASN A 157 27.55 -14.95 -6.93
CA ASN A 157 27.71 -14.16 -8.19
C ASN A 157 26.67 -14.24 -9.35
N LYS A 158 25.41 -14.63 -9.11
CA LYS A 158 24.34 -14.72 -10.13
C LYS A 158 23.31 -13.59 -9.89
N ALA A 159 22.56 -13.24 -10.93
CA ALA A 159 21.43 -12.33 -10.80
C ALA A 159 20.46 -12.81 -9.70
N VAL A 160 19.95 -11.88 -8.92
CA VAL A 160 18.95 -12.14 -7.87
C VAL A 160 17.62 -11.61 -8.39
N PRO A 161 16.52 -12.36 -8.24
CA PRO A 161 15.19 -11.83 -8.55
C PRO A 161 14.96 -10.50 -7.83
N GLN A 162 14.40 -9.53 -8.54
CA GLN A 162 13.98 -8.27 -7.93
C GLN A 162 12.71 -8.55 -7.15
N GLY A 163 12.60 -8.04 -5.94
CA GLY A 163 11.37 -8.24 -5.20
C GLY A 163 11.48 -7.98 -3.70
N ILE A 164 12.68 -8.00 -3.14
CA ILE A 164 12.95 -7.50 -1.80
C ILE A 164 13.93 -6.34 -1.89
N THR A 165 13.92 -5.46 -0.88
CA THR A 165 14.82 -4.30 -0.82
C THR A 165 16.27 -4.66 -1.11
N VAL A 166 16.74 -5.80 -0.57
CA VAL A 166 18.10 -6.31 -0.78
C VAL A 166 18.33 -6.75 -2.22
N GLY A 167 17.37 -7.47 -2.82
CA GLY A 167 17.43 -7.89 -4.23
C GLY A 167 17.45 -6.69 -5.16
N PHE A 168 16.60 -5.70 -4.90
CA PHE A 168 16.56 -4.44 -5.64
C PHE A 168 17.90 -3.69 -5.55
N LEU A 169 18.41 -3.47 -4.34
CA LEU A 169 19.69 -2.80 -4.13
C LEU A 169 20.84 -3.54 -4.83
N HIS A 170 20.84 -4.88 -4.73
CA HIS A 170 21.87 -5.69 -5.37
C HIS A 170 21.83 -5.61 -6.90
N SER A 171 20.66 -5.63 -7.50
CA SER A 171 20.48 -5.53 -8.96
C SER A 171 20.89 -4.14 -9.46
N ARG A 172 20.52 -3.08 -8.78
CA ARG A 172 20.84 -1.70 -9.11
C ARG A 172 22.33 -1.39 -8.92
N ALA A 173 22.93 -1.85 -7.85
CA ALA A 173 24.36 -1.67 -7.61
C ALA A 173 25.26 -2.36 -8.67
N LYS A 174 24.75 -3.40 -9.33
CA LYS A 174 25.45 -4.09 -10.43
C LYS A 174 25.15 -3.52 -11.81
N ALA A 175 24.14 -2.67 -11.96
CA ALA A 175 23.83 -2.03 -13.22
C ALA A 175 24.93 -0.98 -13.54
N PRO A 176 25.44 -0.92 -14.77
CA PRO A 176 26.30 0.18 -15.17
C PRO A 176 25.53 1.51 -15.04
N PRO A 177 26.21 2.63 -14.73
CA PRO A 177 25.55 3.92 -14.64
C PRO A 177 24.76 4.16 -15.94
N ALA A 178 23.49 4.55 -15.79
CA ALA A 178 22.58 4.70 -16.90
C ALA A 178 23.16 5.67 -17.93
N ALA A 179 23.55 5.14 -19.08
CA ALA A 179 23.77 5.96 -20.27
C ALA A 179 22.40 6.52 -20.71
N PRO A 180 22.36 7.74 -21.28
CA PRO A 180 21.12 8.34 -21.70
C PRO A 180 20.40 7.41 -22.69
N MET A 181 19.14 7.14 -22.44
CA MET A 181 18.31 6.14 -23.12
C MET A 181 18.34 6.28 -24.64
N ALA A 182 19.09 5.41 -25.29
CA ALA A 182 18.81 5.03 -26.66
C ALA A 182 17.73 3.94 -26.65
N ARG A 183 16.69 4.13 -27.46
CA ARG A 183 15.61 3.16 -27.65
C ARG A 183 16.19 1.80 -28.04
N ALA A 184 16.09 0.81 -27.20
CA ALA A 184 16.36 -0.57 -27.56
C ALA A 184 15.08 -1.22 -28.07
N GLY A 185 15.12 -1.59 -29.34
CA GLY A 185 14.13 -2.47 -29.95
C GLY A 185 14.30 -3.90 -29.45
N SER A 186 13.19 -4.57 -29.42
CA SER A 186 12.89 -6.00 -29.50
C SER A 186 13.96 -7.03 -29.07
N GLY A 187 13.60 -7.86 -28.11
CA GLY A 187 13.81 -9.28 -28.19
C GLY A 187 14.99 -9.85 -27.43
N ALA A 188 14.76 -10.15 -26.14
CA ALA A 188 15.31 -11.36 -25.55
C ALA A 188 14.17 -12.13 -24.88
N PRO A 189 14.06 -13.46 -25.04
CA PRO A 189 12.98 -14.21 -24.44
C PRO A 189 13.15 -14.21 -22.91
N ALA A 190 12.14 -13.74 -22.21
CA ALA A 190 12.00 -13.92 -20.78
C ALA A 190 12.09 -15.42 -20.47
N ALA A 191 12.96 -15.79 -19.54
CA ALA A 191 12.99 -17.15 -19.02
C ALA A 191 11.59 -17.47 -18.47
N GLU A 192 10.87 -18.32 -19.18
CA GLU A 192 9.56 -18.83 -18.77
C GLU A 192 9.72 -19.59 -17.46
N ILE A 193 9.19 -19.02 -16.38
CA ILE A 193 8.88 -19.82 -15.20
C ILE A 193 7.68 -20.67 -15.60
N ARG A 194 7.95 -21.91 -15.99
CA ARG A 194 6.93 -22.91 -16.28
C ARG A 194 6.37 -23.43 -14.97
N ALA A 195 5.34 -22.78 -14.45
CA ALA A 195 4.35 -23.52 -13.69
C ALA A 195 3.53 -24.31 -14.72
N ALA A 196 3.67 -25.63 -14.73
CA ALA A 196 2.84 -26.49 -15.56
C ALA A 196 1.38 -26.28 -15.16
N PRO A 197 0.42 -26.22 -16.12
CA PRO A 197 -0.99 -26.16 -15.81
C PRO A 197 -1.35 -27.33 -14.90
N ARG A 198 -1.93 -27.05 -13.75
CA ARG A 198 -2.45 -28.11 -12.87
C ARG A 198 -3.57 -28.85 -13.60
N PRO A 199 -3.69 -30.18 -13.45
CA PRO A 199 -4.78 -30.93 -14.07
C PRO A 199 -6.12 -30.39 -13.57
N TRP A 200 -7.08 -30.25 -14.48
CA TRP A 200 -8.44 -29.79 -14.13
C TRP A 200 -9.11 -30.79 -13.20
N THR A 201 -9.34 -30.39 -11.97
CA THR A 201 -10.04 -31.19 -10.96
C THR A 201 -11.47 -30.67 -10.82
N ARG A 202 -12.43 -31.57 -10.53
CA ARG A 202 -13.82 -31.17 -10.22
C ARG A 202 -13.99 -30.65 -8.78
N ARG A 203 -12.88 -30.45 -8.04
CA ARG A 203 -12.95 -29.87 -6.68
C ARG A 203 -13.52 -28.46 -6.73
N PRO A 204 -14.12 -27.97 -5.63
CA PRO A 204 -14.51 -26.56 -5.51
C PRO A 204 -13.34 -25.62 -5.83
N LEU A 205 -13.66 -24.42 -6.30
CA LEU A 205 -12.66 -23.35 -6.44
C LEU A 205 -12.40 -22.74 -5.07
N LEU A 206 -11.16 -22.77 -4.64
CA LEU A 206 -10.78 -22.32 -3.30
C LEU A 206 -10.15 -20.92 -3.36
N VAL A 207 -10.82 -19.92 -2.77
CA VAL A 207 -10.25 -18.58 -2.55
C VAL A 207 -9.62 -18.52 -1.17
N GLY A 208 -8.34 -18.20 -1.12
CA GLY A 208 -7.64 -17.92 0.13
C GLY A 208 -7.71 -16.43 0.48
N SER A 209 -8.17 -16.09 1.67
CA SER A 209 -8.33 -14.70 2.10
C SER A 209 -7.55 -14.42 3.38
N ALA A 210 -6.61 -13.47 3.33
CA ALA A 210 -5.86 -13.01 4.49
C ALA A 210 -6.48 -11.73 5.06
N PHE A 211 -7.29 -11.86 6.13
CA PHE A 211 -8.01 -10.74 6.75
C PHE A 211 -7.64 -10.61 8.23
N PRO A 212 -7.56 -9.38 8.81
CA PRO A 212 -7.23 -9.17 10.21
C PRO A 212 -8.45 -9.47 11.10
N LEU A 213 -8.53 -10.68 11.63
CA LEU A 213 -9.66 -11.10 12.48
C LEU A 213 -9.51 -10.63 13.92
N HIS A 214 -8.30 -10.30 14.34
CA HIS A 214 -7.95 -9.88 15.69
C HIS A 214 -7.20 -8.55 15.70
N GLY A 215 -7.07 -7.94 16.87
CA GLY A 215 -6.32 -6.70 17.07
C GLY A 215 -7.08 -5.44 16.63
N PRO A 216 -6.34 -4.34 16.37
CA PRO A 216 -6.94 -3.02 16.12
C PRO A 216 -7.79 -2.93 14.85
N ALA A 217 -7.46 -3.71 13.82
CA ALA A 217 -8.15 -3.72 12.53
C ALA A 217 -9.24 -4.82 12.42
N ARG A 218 -9.64 -5.45 13.54
CA ARG A 218 -10.64 -6.53 13.54
C ARG A 218 -12.01 -6.14 12.97
N HIS A 219 -12.36 -4.87 13.06
CA HIS A 219 -13.63 -4.37 12.51
C HIS A 219 -13.62 -4.43 10.99
N ASP A 220 -12.51 -3.98 10.38
CA ASP A 220 -12.29 -4.07 8.93
C ASP A 220 -12.28 -5.54 8.46
N GLY A 221 -11.55 -6.39 9.18
CA GLY A 221 -11.48 -7.82 8.88
C GLY A 221 -12.85 -8.50 8.91
N ARG A 222 -13.69 -8.17 9.89
CA ARG A 222 -15.06 -8.69 9.97
C ARG A 222 -15.91 -8.22 8.80
N GLU A 223 -15.81 -6.96 8.39
CA GLU A 223 -16.51 -6.44 7.22
C GLU A 223 -16.08 -7.20 5.95
N MET A 224 -14.78 -7.47 5.80
CA MET A 224 -14.28 -8.23 4.65
C MET A 224 -14.74 -9.68 4.65
N VAL A 225 -14.72 -10.37 5.79
CA VAL A 225 -15.25 -11.73 5.92
C VAL A 225 -16.72 -11.78 5.51
N ASN A 226 -17.53 -10.86 6.03
CA ASN A 226 -18.95 -10.83 5.74
C ASN A 226 -19.23 -10.52 4.25
N GLY A 227 -18.55 -9.51 3.69
CA GLY A 227 -18.71 -9.13 2.29
C GLY A 227 -18.32 -10.26 1.33
N SER A 228 -17.17 -10.87 1.55
CA SER A 228 -16.71 -12.00 0.73
C SER A 228 -17.60 -13.24 0.89
N ALA A 229 -18.08 -13.55 2.09
CA ALA A 229 -19.01 -14.66 2.34
C ALA A 229 -20.35 -14.46 1.62
N LEU A 230 -20.87 -13.22 1.60
CA LEU A 230 -22.09 -12.90 0.86
C LEU A 230 -21.90 -13.16 -0.65
N ALA A 231 -20.77 -12.71 -1.22
CA ALA A 231 -20.46 -12.95 -2.64
C ALA A 231 -20.34 -14.44 -2.95
N VAL A 232 -19.65 -15.21 -2.12
CA VAL A 232 -19.54 -16.68 -2.26
C VAL A 232 -20.93 -17.34 -2.24
N ALA A 233 -21.79 -16.93 -1.31
CA ALA A 233 -23.14 -17.47 -1.20
C ALA A 233 -23.98 -17.16 -2.46
N GLU A 234 -23.90 -15.95 -3.02
CA GLU A 234 -24.60 -15.55 -4.24
C GLU A 234 -24.13 -16.34 -5.47
N ILE A 235 -22.80 -16.47 -5.63
CA ILE A 235 -22.20 -17.23 -6.74
C ILE A 235 -22.66 -18.69 -6.66
N ASN A 236 -22.59 -19.29 -5.48
CA ASN A 236 -22.98 -20.68 -5.26
C ASN A 236 -24.49 -20.90 -5.43
N GLY A 237 -25.30 -19.96 -4.96
CA GLY A 237 -26.75 -19.94 -5.14
C GLY A 237 -27.17 -19.82 -6.62
N SER A 238 -26.30 -19.24 -7.45
CA SER A 238 -26.49 -19.15 -8.92
C SER A 238 -25.92 -20.35 -9.69
N GLY A 239 -25.52 -21.42 -9.00
CA GLY A 239 -25.00 -22.66 -9.61
C GLY A 239 -23.47 -22.74 -9.69
N GLY A 240 -22.75 -21.79 -9.08
CA GLY A 240 -21.30 -21.77 -9.05
C GLY A 240 -20.67 -21.36 -10.38
N ILE A 241 -19.40 -21.68 -10.56
CA ILE A 241 -18.60 -21.32 -11.75
C ILE A 241 -18.39 -22.57 -12.59
N GLY A 242 -19.07 -22.65 -13.73
CA GLY A 242 -19.06 -23.85 -14.57
C GLY A 242 -19.57 -25.09 -13.82
N GLY A 243 -20.50 -24.95 -12.89
CA GLY A 243 -21.04 -26.01 -12.04
C GLY A 243 -20.16 -26.38 -10.84
N ARG A 244 -19.05 -25.67 -10.61
CA ARG A 244 -18.17 -25.85 -9.45
C ARG A 244 -18.55 -24.83 -8.37
N GLN A 245 -18.64 -25.28 -7.13
CA GLN A 245 -18.82 -24.38 -5.99
C GLN A 245 -17.55 -23.57 -5.75
N VAL A 246 -17.69 -22.37 -5.20
CA VAL A 246 -16.60 -21.56 -4.64
C VAL A 246 -16.56 -21.79 -3.15
N GLU A 247 -15.41 -22.10 -2.62
CA GLU A 247 -15.12 -22.17 -1.18
C GLU A 247 -14.12 -21.07 -0.80
N GLN A 248 -14.17 -20.64 0.45
CA GLN A 248 -13.27 -19.62 0.96
C GLN A 248 -12.54 -20.13 2.19
N LEU A 249 -11.21 -20.02 2.17
CA LEU A 249 -10.35 -20.22 3.33
C LEU A 249 -9.93 -18.84 3.88
N VAL A 250 -10.51 -18.44 5.01
CA VAL A 250 -10.10 -17.21 5.69
C VAL A 250 -8.98 -17.52 6.67
N VAL A 251 -7.88 -16.80 6.57
CA VAL A 251 -6.73 -16.88 7.46
C VAL A 251 -6.55 -15.56 8.17
N ASP A 252 -6.42 -15.60 9.50
CA ASP A 252 -6.10 -14.40 10.28
C ASP A 252 -4.70 -13.91 9.97
N VAL A 253 -4.57 -12.60 9.75
CA VAL A 253 -3.31 -11.94 9.43
C VAL A 253 -3.04 -10.80 10.41
N ASN A 254 -1.85 -10.79 11.01
CA ASN A 254 -1.38 -9.60 11.71
C ASN A 254 -0.79 -8.61 10.70
N ILE A 255 -1.60 -7.62 10.31
CA ILE A 255 -1.23 -6.62 9.30
C ILE A 255 -0.08 -5.69 9.73
N PHE A 256 0.30 -5.68 11.00
CA PHE A 256 1.40 -4.88 11.54
C PHE A 256 2.72 -5.68 11.67
N SER A 257 2.78 -6.91 11.14
CA SER A 257 3.93 -7.79 11.23
C SER A 257 4.21 -8.48 9.90
N ALA A 258 5.41 -8.27 9.35
CA ALA A 258 5.84 -8.96 8.12
C ALA A 258 5.87 -10.48 8.31
N GLU A 259 6.23 -10.97 9.52
CA GLU A 259 6.18 -12.38 9.87
C GLU A 259 4.73 -12.91 9.92
N GLY A 260 3.80 -12.12 10.49
CA GLY A 260 2.38 -12.46 10.52
C GLY A 260 1.79 -12.58 9.12
N VAL A 261 2.17 -11.68 8.21
CA VAL A 261 1.80 -11.75 6.80
C VAL A 261 2.39 -12.99 6.12
N ALA A 262 3.69 -13.27 6.33
CA ALA A 262 4.34 -14.46 5.78
C ALA A 262 3.62 -15.75 6.20
N LYS A 263 3.32 -15.91 7.49
CA LYS A 263 2.60 -17.08 8.03
C LYS A 263 1.20 -17.24 7.42
N ALA A 264 0.48 -16.14 7.24
CA ALA A 264 -0.85 -16.18 6.64
C ALA A 264 -0.77 -16.64 5.18
N PHE A 265 0.14 -16.08 4.39
CA PHE A 265 0.32 -16.44 2.98
C PHE A 265 0.85 -17.87 2.82
N GLU A 266 1.76 -18.32 3.69
CA GLU A 266 2.23 -19.72 3.70
C GLU A 266 1.06 -20.70 3.88
N ARG A 267 0.17 -20.46 4.85
CA ARG A 267 -1.02 -21.28 5.05
C ARG A 267 -1.95 -21.32 3.85
N LEU A 268 -2.12 -20.19 3.14
CA LEU A 268 -2.92 -20.13 1.92
C LEU A 268 -2.26 -20.93 0.79
N ILE A 269 -0.95 -20.81 0.62
CA ILE A 269 -0.18 -21.53 -0.39
C ILE A 269 -0.18 -23.04 -0.12
N ASP A 270 0.00 -23.45 1.14
CA ASP A 270 -0.03 -24.86 1.56
C ASP A 270 -1.43 -25.47 1.34
N ALA A 271 -2.49 -24.68 1.45
CA ALA A 271 -3.85 -25.11 1.16
C ALA A 271 -4.17 -25.17 -0.36
N GLU A 272 -3.20 -24.85 -1.21
CA GLU A 272 -3.31 -24.88 -2.68
C GLU A 272 -4.51 -24.08 -3.23
N VAL A 273 -4.71 -22.84 -2.72
CA VAL A 273 -5.80 -21.98 -3.15
C VAL A 273 -5.71 -21.61 -4.64
N ASP A 274 -6.84 -21.42 -5.29
CA ASP A 274 -6.93 -21.05 -6.71
C ASP A 274 -6.77 -19.54 -6.94
N ALA A 275 -6.96 -18.72 -5.91
CA ALA A 275 -6.66 -17.29 -5.88
C ALA A 275 -6.44 -16.82 -4.45
N ILE A 276 -5.76 -15.69 -4.28
CA ILE A 276 -5.53 -15.06 -2.97
C ILE A 276 -6.21 -13.69 -2.97
N THR A 277 -6.89 -13.35 -1.86
CA THR A 277 -7.36 -11.99 -1.58
C THR A 277 -6.80 -11.48 -0.26
N SER A 278 -6.62 -10.18 -0.12
CA SER A 278 -6.25 -9.59 1.16
C SER A 278 -6.78 -8.17 1.33
N SER A 279 -6.86 -7.76 2.61
CA SER A 279 -7.04 -6.36 3.00
C SER A 279 -5.78 -5.53 2.71
N TYR A 280 -5.77 -4.31 3.24
CA TYR A 280 -4.54 -3.54 3.37
C TYR A 280 -3.60 -4.22 4.38
N LEU A 281 -2.30 -4.12 4.11
CA LEU A 281 -1.23 -4.58 5.00
C LEU A 281 -0.39 -3.37 5.40
N PHE A 282 -0.19 -3.16 6.69
CA PHE A 282 0.63 -2.05 7.18
C PHE A 282 2.12 -2.42 7.16
N ALA A 283 2.43 -3.69 7.40
CA ALA A 283 3.77 -4.25 7.27
C ALA A 283 3.71 -5.49 6.37
N GLY A 284 4.82 -5.86 5.74
CA GLY A 284 4.92 -7.09 4.95
C GLY A 284 4.19 -7.06 3.60
N MET A 285 3.86 -5.90 3.06
CA MET A 285 3.28 -5.78 1.71
C MET A 285 4.16 -6.44 0.65
N ASP A 286 5.48 -6.23 0.73
CA ASP A 286 6.44 -6.86 -0.18
C ASP A 286 6.48 -8.37 -0.02
N VAL A 287 6.38 -8.85 1.22
CA VAL A 287 6.32 -10.30 1.53
C VAL A 287 5.09 -10.91 0.87
N ALA A 288 3.91 -10.32 1.06
CA ALA A 288 2.66 -10.78 0.44
C ALA A 288 2.77 -10.85 -1.09
N ARG A 289 3.22 -9.75 -1.71
CA ARG A 289 3.38 -9.64 -3.17
C ARG A 289 4.34 -10.69 -3.72
N MET A 290 5.50 -10.87 -3.08
CA MET A 290 6.50 -11.82 -3.52
C MET A 290 6.05 -13.26 -3.36
N MET A 291 5.44 -13.61 -2.23
CA MET A 291 4.91 -14.96 -1.99
C MET A 291 3.80 -15.29 -2.99
N ALA A 292 2.88 -14.35 -3.24
CA ALA A 292 1.83 -14.52 -4.23
C ALA A 292 2.37 -14.64 -5.65
N ALA A 293 3.32 -13.79 -6.06
CA ALA A 293 3.98 -13.87 -7.37
C ALA A 293 4.75 -15.19 -7.55
N GLY A 294 5.44 -15.64 -6.52
CA GLY A 294 6.16 -16.93 -6.51
C GLY A 294 5.23 -18.14 -6.56
N TYR A 295 4.06 -18.06 -5.93
CA TYR A 295 3.03 -19.10 -6.00
C TYR A 295 2.33 -19.11 -7.35
N GLY A 296 2.10 -17.95 -7.94
CA GLY A 296 1.59 -17.76 -9.29
C GLY A 296 0.06 -17.70 -9.41
N ALA A 297 -0.71 -17.99 -8.37
CA ALA A 297 -2.16 -17.74 -8.37
C ALA A 297 -2.48 -16.25 -8.40
N PRO A 298 -3.62 -15.84 -8.99
CA PRO A 298 -4.03 -14.44 -8.93
C PRO A 298 -4.10 -13.94 -7.49
N TYR A 299 -3.42 -12.84 -7.21
CA TYR A 299 -3.47 -12.13 -5.94
C TYR A 299 -4.16 -10.79 -6.14
N VAL A 300 -5.32 -10.65 -5.54
CA VAL A 300 -6.19 -9.48 -5.61
C VAL A 300 -6.22 -8.82 -4.24
N HIS A 301 -5.86 -7.54 -4.15
CA HIS A 301 -5.74 -6.88 -2.86
C HIS A 301 -6.28 -5.45 -2.86
N ALA A 302 -6.78 -5.02 -1.70
CA ALA A 302 -7.37 -3.70 -1.47
C ALA A 302 -6.41 -2.69 -0.82
N MET A 303 -5.10 -2.86 -0.97
CA MET A 303 -4.13 -1.87 -0.49
C MET A 303 -4.08 -0.66 -1.42
N THR A 304 -4.28 0.53 -0.89
CA THR A 304 -4.16 1.79 -1.64
C THR A 304 -2.70 2.25 -1.72
N SER A 305 -1.81 1.43 -2.25
CA SER A 305 -0.35 1.66 -2.19
C SER A 305 0.24 2.05 -3.53
N GLU A 306 0.68 3.30 -3.68
CA GLU A 306 1.44 3.73 -4.88
C GLU A 306 2.76 2.99 -4.99
N LEU A 307 3.43 2.71 -3.88
CA LEU A 307 4.67 1.95 -3.88
C LEU A 307 4.46 0.56 -4.50
N GLN A 308 3.42 -0.16 -4.12
CA GLN A 308 3.12 -1.48 -4.70
C GLN A 308 2.75 -1.36 -6.18
N ALA A 309 1.94 -0.37 -6.54
CA ALA A 309 1.57 -0.07 -7.92
C ALA A 309 2.81 0.24 -8.79
N GLN A 310 3.78 1.00 -8.25
CA GLN A 310 5.03 1.32 -8.93
C GLN A 310 5.90 0.07 -9.15
N ILE A 311 6.04 -0.79 -8.13
CA ILE A 311 6.82 -2.03 -8.24
C ILE A 311 6.23 -2.96 -9.30
N VAL A 312 4.91 -3.10 -9.34
CA VAL A 312 4.22 -3.90 -10.36
C VAL A 312 4.42 -3.30 -11.75
N ARG A 313 4.35 -1.98 -11.89
CA ARG A 313 4.60 -1.26 -13.15
C ARG A 313 5.99 -1.51 -13.69
N ASP A 314 6.99 -1.43 -12.80
CA ASP A 314 8.41 -1.55 -13.18
C ASP A 314 8.81 -3.00 -13.48
N ASN A 315 8.13 -3.98 -12.87
CA ASN A 315 8.42 -5.41 -13.00
C ASN A 315 7.17 -6.21 -13.37
N HIS A 316 6.45 -5.74 -14.36
CA HIS A 316 5.14 -6.27 -14.77
C HIS A 316 5.14 -7.78 -15.06
N ALA A 317 6.19 -8.31 -15.70
CA ALA A 317 6.29 -9.72 -16.04
C ALA A 317 6.38 -10.63 -14.79
N GLU A 318 7.10 -10.18 -13.76
CA GLU A 318 7.26 -10.90 -12.49
C GLU A 318 5.95 -10.89 -11.67
N HIS A 319 5.21 -9.78 -11.76
CA HIS A 319 4.01 -9.54 -10.98
C HIS A 319 2.72 -9.65 -11.80
N ALA A 320 2.73 -10.41 -12.91
CA ALA A 320 1.60 -10.52 -13.83
C ALA A 320 0.31 -11.06 -13.18
N GLY A 321 0.41 -11.72 -12.03
CA GLY A 321 -0.73 -12.21 -11.23
C GLY A 321 -1.12 -11.33 -10.05
N VAL A 322 -0.48 -10.16 -9.83
CA VAL A 322 -0.73 -9.29 -8.66
C VAL A 322 -1.57 -8.09 -9.08
N PHE A 323 -2.70 -7.90 -8.43
CA PHE A 323 -3.69 -6.87 -8.78
C PHE A 323 -4.08 -6.04 -7.56
N GLN A 324 -3.88 -4.74 -7.65
CA GLN A 324 -4.40 -3.77 -6.68
C GLN A 324 -5.77 -3.28 -7.16
N VAL A 325 -6.85 -3.75 -6.52
CA VAL A 325 -8.22 -3.44 -6.98
C VAL A 325 -8.73 -2.05 -6.60
N CYS A 326 -7.86 -1.18 -6.15
CA CYS A 326 -8.21 0.18 -5.75
C CYS A 326 -7.20 1.20 -6.27
N PRO A 327 -7.58 2.48 -6.37
CA PRO A 327 -6.67 3.58 -6.62
C PRO A 327 -5.64 3.73 -5.50
N THR A 328 -4.58 4.48 -5.76
CA THR A 328 -3.51 4.72 -4.80
C THR A 328 -3.84 5.86 -3.84
N GLU A 329 -3.14 5.91 -2.70
CA GLU A 329 -3.27 6.93 -1.66
C GLU A 329 -2.83 8.34 -2.08
N LEU A 330 -2.10 8.45 -3.19
CA LEU A 330 -1.58 9.74 -3.68
C LEU A 330 -2.65 10.81 -3.89
N TYR A 331 -3.88 10.39 -4.13
CA TYR A 331 -4.97 11.29 -4.50
C TYR A 331 -5.82 11.77 -3.31
N TYR A 332 -5.57 11.31 -2.08
CA TYR A 332 -6.30 11.80 -0.91
C TYR A 332 -6.02 13.28 -0.63
N GLY A 333 -4.76 13.71 -0.67
CA GLY A 333 -4.40 15.11 -0.50
C GLY A 333 -4.98 16.01 -1.59
N PRO A 334 -4.76 15.74 -2.87
CA PRO A 334 -5.41 16.47 -3.97
C PRO A 334 -6.94 16.47 -3.87
N GLY A 335 -7.55 15.35 -3.52
CA GLY A 335 -9.00 15.22 -3.32
C GLY A 335 -9.54 16.13 -2.22
N PHE A 336 -8.83 16.23 -1.09
CA PHE A 336 -9.15 17.20 -0.04
C PHE A 336 -9.14 18.64 -0.54
N ILE A 337 -8.08 19.06 -1.23
CA ILE A 337 -7.97 20.44 -1.76
C ILE A 337 -9.07 20.71 -2.80
N ARG A 338 -9.36 19.73 -3.68
CA ARG A 338 -10.45 19.83 -4.64
C ARG A 338 -11.79 20.03 -3.94
N PHE A 339 -12.08 19.21 -2.94
CA PHE A 339 -13.31 19.31 -2.14
C PHE A 339 -13.47 20.69 -1.50
N LEU A 340 -12.43 21.23 -0.87
CA LEU A 340 -12.47 22.59 -0.29
C LEU A 340 -12.72 23.67 -1.34
N ASN A 341 -12.15 23.53 -2.53
CA ASN A 341 -12.37 24.46 -3.63
C ASN A 341 -13.80 24.38 -4.16
N ASP A 342 -14.38 23.17 -4.20
CA ASP A 342 -15.79 22.96 -4.57
C ASP A 342 -16.73 23.59 -3.54
N LEU A 343 -16.48 23.40 -2.25
CA LEU A 343 -17.23 24.06 -1.20
C LEU A 343 -17.17 25.59 -1.32
N ARG A 344 -16.00 26.13 -1.61
CA ARG A 344 -15.86 27.60 -1.83
C ARG A 344 -16.66 28.08 -3.03
N ARG A 345 -16.67 27.32 -4.12
CA ARG A 345 -17.49 27.61 -5.30
C ARG A 345 -18.99 27.53 -5.00
N SER A 346 -19.38 26.63 -4.11
CA SER A 346 -20.76 26.47 -3.63
C SER A 346 -21.15 27.48 -2.54
N GLY A 347 -20.27 28.42 -2.19
CA GLY A 347 -20.61 29.51 -1.26
C GLY A 347 -19.97 29.44 0.13
N TRP A 348 -19.25 28.35 0.47
CA TRP A 348 -18.53 28.31 1.74
C TRP A 348 -17.46 29.43 1.82
N ARG A 349 -17.45 30.14 2.93
CA ARG A 349 -16.50 31.20 3.23
C ARG A 349 -15.63 30.74 4.40
N PRO A 350 -14.43 30.20 4.15
CA PRO A 350 -13.54 29.79 5.23
C PRO A 350 -13.10 31.02 6.06
N PRO A 351 -12.89 30.85 7.36
CA PRO A 351 -12.46 31.96 8.24
C PRO A 351 -11.06 32.48 7.87
N ASN A 352 -10.27 31.67 7.24
CA ASN A 352 -8.93 31.99 6.75
C ASN A 352 -8.52 31.03 5.61
N ARG A 353 -7.25 31.06 5.18
CA ARG A 353 -6.71 30.19 4.12
C ARG A 353 -5.71 29.17 4.63
N ARG A 354 -5.65 28.92 5.93
CA ARG A 354 -4.70 27.99 6.53
C ARG A 354 -5.25 26.58 6.54
N LEU A 355 -4.39 25.66 6.13
CA LEU A 355 -4.65 24.22 6.19
C LEU A 355 -3.64 23.56 7.11
N ALA A 356 -4.06 22.52 7.81
CA ALA A 356 -3.18 21.64 8.54
C ALA A 356 -3.43 20.18 8.12
N PHE A 357 -2.40 19.36 8.22
CA PHE A 357 -2.45 17.95 7.96
C PHE A 357 -1.95 17.20 9.19
N ILE A 358 -2.66 16.15 9.55
CA ILE A 358 -2.28 15.22 10.62
C ILE A 358 -2.13 13.85 9.97
N GLU A 359 -0.89 13.43 9.74
CA GLU A 359 -0.60 12.19 9.06
C GLU A 359 -0.24 11.06 10.01
N THR A 360 -0.83 9.90 9.78
CA THR A 360 -0.30 8.64 10.30
C THR A 360 0.63 8.06 9.22
N PRO A 361 1.92 7.88 9.51
CA PRO A 361 2.87 7.40 8.52
C PRO A 361 2.45 6.05 7.96
N LEU A 362 2.41 5.95 6.63
CA LEU A 362 2.22 4.70 5.91
C LEU A 362 3.55 4.25 5.33
N PRO A 363 3.82 2.93 5.30
CA PRO A 363 5.04 2.42 4.65
C PRO A 363 5.13 2.77 3.15
N SER A 364 3.99 3.05 2.52
CA SER A 364 3.86 3.34 1.09
C SER A 364 4.09 4.80 0.71
N GLY A 365 4.19 5.73 1.68
CA GLY A 365 4.42 7.14 1.38
C GLY A 365 3.54 8.10 2.16
N GLN A 366 3.61 9.36 1.78
CA GLN A 366 2.85 10.46 2.38
C GLN A 366 1.65 10.82 1.52
N MET A 367 0.48 10.97 2.14
CA MET A 367 -0.73 11.46 1.46
C MET A 367 -0.62 12.97 1.16
N VAL A 368 0.19 13.71 1.93
CA VAL A 368 0.54 15.10 1.65
C VAL A 368 1.78 15.12 0.74
N ASN A 369 1.54 15.03 -0.54
CA ASN A 369 2.56 14.96 -1.57
C ASN A 369 2.65 16.26 -2.39
N GLN A 370 3.59 16.32 -3.34
CA GLN A 370 3.80 17.50 -4.18
C GLN A 370 2.57 17.89 -5.03
N LEU A 371 1.72 16.92 -5.37
CA LEU A 371 0.46 17.20 -6.09
C LEU A 371 -0.50 17.98 -5.20
N ALA A 372 -0.65 17.56 -3.94
CA ALA A 372 -1.49 18.25 -2.96
C ALA A 372 -0.95 19.65 -2.64
N ILE A 373 0.37 19.77 -2.41
CA ILE A 373 1.03 21.05 -2.12
C ILE A 373 0.82 22.03 -3.27
N GLY A 374 1.17 21.63 -4.49
CA GLY A 374 1.04 22.50 -5.65
C GLY A 374 -0.42 22.88 -5.97
N LEU A 375 -1.39 21.99 -5.69
CA LEU A 375 -2.81 22.30 -5.85
C LEU A 375 -3.29 23.30 -4.78
N ALA A 376 -2.84 23.14 -3.53
CA ALA A 376 -3.14 24.07 -2.45
C ALA A 376 -2.64 25.47 -2.77
N GLU A 377 -1.37 25.62 -3.17
CA GLU A 377 -0.75 26.90 -3.53
C GLU A 377 -1.50 27.59 -4.68
N ARG A 378 -1.73 26.88 -5.78
CA ARG A 378 -2.49 27.41 -6.94
C ARG A 378 -3.91 27.84 -6.59
N SER A 379 -4.49 27.23 -5.55
CA SER A 379 -5.85 27.56 -5.07
C SER A 379 -5.87 28.63 -4.00
N GLY A 380 -4.70 29.19 -3.63
CA GLY A 380 -4.55 30.21 -2.60
C GLY A 380 -4.72 29.69 -1.18
N TRP A 381 -4.49 28.39 -0.94
CA TRP A 381 -4.39 27.81 0.39
C TRP A 381 -2.96 27.85 0.90
N GLN A 382 -2.79 27.99 2.20
CA GLN A 382 -1.50 27.97 2.89
C GLN A 382 -1.44 26.73 3.79
N ILE A 383 -0.56 25.80 3.50
CA ILE A 383 -0.27 24.67 4.40
C ILE A 383 0.60 25.19 5.54
N THR A 384 0.04 25.19 6.75
CA THR A 384 0.73 25.73 7.94
C THR A 384 1.43 24.67 8.76
N CYS A 385 1.04 23.40 8.57
CA CYS A 385 1.57 22.29 9.35
C CYS A 385 1.29 20.96 8.67
N VAL A 386 2.24 20.06 8.76
CA VAL A 386 2.08 18.63 8.50
C VAL A 386 2.61 17.90 9.74
N ASP A 387 1.71 17.53 10.65
CA ASP A 387 2.04 16.82 11.87
C ASP A 387 1.98 15.31 11.65
N THR A 388 2.90 14.58 12.25
CA THR A 388 2.93 13.13 12.21
C THR A 388 2.50 12.56 13.54
N VAL A 389 1.56 11.62 13.52
CA VAL A 389 1.05 10.92 14.71
C VAL A 389 1.22 9.41 14.56
N PRO A 390 1.47 8.67 15.66
CA PRO A 390 1.53 7.22 15.59
C PRO A 390 0.17 6.63 15.21
N ALA A 391 0.18 5.45 14.61
CA ALA A 391 -1.04 4.72 14.27
C ALA A 391 -1.91 4.38 15.51
N ARG A 392 -1.29 4.30 16.69
CA ARG A 392 -1.95 3.98 17.96
C ARG A 392 -1.36 4.80 19.10
N GLY A 393 -2.23 5.21 20.03
CA GLY A 393 -1.80 5.87 21.26
C GLY A 393 -1.29 7.30 21.05
N ALA A 394 -1.83 8.02 20.08
CA ALA A 394 -1.52 9.43 19.88
C ALA A 394 -2.05 10.28 21.05
N ASP A 395 -1.28 11.29 21.47
CA ASP A 395 -1.77 12.30 22.40
C ASP A 395 -2.65 13.33 21.65
N TRP A 396 -3.91 12.95 21.45
CA TRP A 396 -4.88 13.79 20.75
C TRP A 396 -5.10 15.15 21.41
N THR A 397 -4.91 15.24 22.74
CA THR A 397 -5.02 16.52 23.44
C THR A 397 -3.90 17.49 23.04
N ALA A 398 -2.66 16.99 22.95
CA ALA A 398 -1.53 17.78 22.48
C ALA A 398 -1.68 18.17 21.01
N VAL A 399 -2.13 17.24 20.16
CA VAL A 399 -2.37 17.50 18.72
C VAL A 399 -3.42 18.59 18.55
N VAL A 400 -4.58 18.50 19.23
CA VAL A 400 -5.65 19.50 19.13
C VAL A 400 -5.20 20.84 19.67
N ARG A 401 -4.44 20.89 20.77
CA ARG A 401 -3.87 22.14 21.31
C ARG A 401 -2.98 22.85 20.27
N ARG A 402 -2.20 22.09 19.51
CA ARG A 402 -1.40 22.66 18.43
C ARG A 402 -2.27 23.20 17.30
N MET A 403 -3.35 22.49 16.94
CA MET A 403 -4.31 22.97 15.93
C MET A 403 -5.02 24.26 16.39
N GLU A 404 -5.34 24.40 17.69
CA GLU A 404 -5.88 25.65 18.25
C GLU A 404 -4.94 26.84 18.03
N GLN A 405 -3.63 26.63 18.25
CA GLN A 405 -2.63 27.69 18.04
C GLN A 405 -2.49 28.07 16.55
N LEU A 406 -2.54 27.09 15.66
CA LEU A 406 -2.46 27.30 14.22
C LEU A 406 -3.76 27.85 13.63
N ASN A 407 -4.90 27.58 14.25
CA ASN A 407 -6.25 28.00 13.83
C ASN A 407 -6.47 27.76 12.32
N PRO A 408 -6.38 26.52 11.80
CA PRO A 408 -6.59 26.24 10.39
C PRO A 408 -8.08 26.30 10.04
N ALA A 409 -8.39 26.75 8.81
CA ALA A 409 -9.75 26.70 8.29
C ALA A 409 -10.23 25.25 8.05
N ALA A 410 -9.30 24.37 7.73
CA ALA A 410 -9.57 22.95 7.59
C ALA A 410 -8.36 22.09 7.97
N VAL A 411 -8.64 20.90 8.48
CA VAL A 411 -7.65 19.87 8.83
C VAL A 411 -7.98 18.60 8.07
N MET A 412 -6.98 18.04 7.38
CA MET A 412 -7.03 16.67 6.87
C MET A 412 -6.33 15.75 7.87
N ILE A 413 -7.00 14.67 8.26
CA ILE A 413 -6.45 13.65 9.17
C ILE A 413 -6.48 12.28 8.51
N THR A 414 -5.30 11.62 8.45
CA THR A 414 -5.15 10.32 7.76
C THR A 414 -5.12 9.13 8.74
N GLN A 415 -5.63 9.32 9.95
CA GLN A 415 -5.76 8.24 10.93
C GLN A 415 -6.77 7.20 10.44
N PHE A 416 -6.31 5.97 10.25
CA PHE A 416 -7.12 4.90 9.64
C PHE A 416 -7.80 3.97 10.67
N LEU A 417 -7.46 4.06 11.97
CA LEU A 417 -8.13 3.29 13.01
C LEU A 417 -9.32 4.09 13.57
N ALA A 418 -10.51 3.49 13.51
CA ALA A 418 -11.76 4.14 13.92
C ALA A 418 -11.74 4.66 15.36
N ALA A 419 -11.18 3.89 16.32
CA ALA A 419 -11.11 4.30 17.73
C ALA A 419 -10.20 5.51 17.96
N GLU A 420 -9.08 5.58 17.26
CA GLU A 420 -8.13 6.70 17.34
C GLU A 420 -8.76 7.98 16.75
N LEU A 421 -9.36 7.88 15.56
CA LEU A 421 -10.04 9.01 14.94
C LEU A 421 -11.22 9.48 15.79
N ALA A 422 -12.01 8.59 16.36
CA ALA A 422 -13.12 8.95 17.24
C ALA A 422 -12.62 9.70 18.47
N SER A 423 -11.47 9.33 19.02
CA SER A 423 -10.86 10.04 20.16
C SER A 423 -10.44 11.46 19.79
N PHE A 424 -9.89 11.68 18.60
CA PHE A 424 -9.62 13.00 18.07
C PHE A 424 -10.93 13.80 17.85
N GLN A 425 -11.89 13.20 17.15
CA GLN A 425 -13.13 13.88 16.77
C GLN A 425 -13.95 14.36 17.96
N ARG A 426 -13.95 13.61 19.08
CA ARG A 426 -14.66 14.04 20.30
C ARG A 426 -14.14 15.34 20.90
N LEU A 427 -12.91 15.74 20.59
CA LEU A 427 -12.34 17.02 21.07
C LEU A 427 -12.72 18.21 20.17
N ILE A 428 -13.06 17.96 18.90
CA ILE A 428 -13.21 18.99 17.88
C ILE A 428 -14.35 19.98 18.18
N PRO A 429 -15.59 19.55 18.50
CA PRO A 429 -16.71 20.49 18.66
C PRO A 429 -16.47 21.56 19.71
N GLN A 430 -15.71 21.23 20.75
CA GLN A 430 -15.45 22.17 21.87
C GLN A 430 -14.18 22.99 21.67
N ARG A 431 -13.19 22.45 20.96
CA ARG A 431 -11.84 23.03 20.91
C ARG A 431 -11.49 23.69 19.59
N LEU A 432 -12.11 23.26 18.50
CA LEU A 432 -11.85 23.75 17.14
C LEU A 432 -13.17 24.12 16.42
N PRO A 433 -14.02 24.97 16.99
CA PRO A 433 -15.38 25.21 16.49
C PRO A 433 -15.42 25.83 15.08
N GLY A 434 -14.32 26.42 14.59
CA GLY A 434 -14.24 27.06 13.27
C GLY A 434 -13.53 26.20 12.21
N THR A 435 -13.09 24.97 12.56
CA THR A 435 -12.26 24.15 11.69
C THR A 435 -13.06 23.02 11.05
N LEU A 436 -13.02 22.92 9.72
CA LEU A 436 -13.56 21.78 8.98
C LEU A 436 -12.61 20.59 9.11
N VAL A 437 -13.10 19.48 9.63
CA VAL A 437 -12.34 18.22 9.67
C VAL A 437 -12.67 17.36 8.45
N TYR A 438 -11.64 16.93 7.74
CA TYR A 438 -11.71 15.99 6.64
C TYR A 438 -10.89 14.76 7.01
N ALA A 439 -11.57 13.69 7.38
CA ALA A 439 -10.93 12.43 7.72
C ALA A 439 -10.74 11.53 6.48
N VAL A 440 -9.77 10.64 6.55
CA VAL A 440 -9.54 9.64 5.51
C VAL A 440 -9.91 8.28 6.07
N TYR A 441 -10.83 7.58 5.37
CA TYR A 441 -11.10 6.16 5.51
C TYR A 441 -11.70 5.68 6.85
N ALA A 442 -11.13 6.02 8.00
CA ALA A 442 -11.48 5.43 9.30
C ALA A 442 -13.00 5.41 9.66
N PRO A 443 -13.82 6.39 9.24
CA PRO A 443 -15.27 6.34 9.49
C PRO A 443 -16.02 5.27 8.68
N SER A 444 -15.34 4.55 7.78
CA SER A 444 -15.97 3.57 6.89
C SER A 444 -16.56 2.35 7.61
N VAL A 445 -16.10 2.02 8.82
CA VAL A 445 -16.63 0.90 9.61
C VAL A 445 -17.86 1.33 10.43
N PRO A 446 -18.88 0.47 10.59
CA PRO A 446 -20.12 0.80 11.29
C PRO A 446 -19.89 1.27 12.74
N GLU A 447 -18.89 0.72 13.42
CA GLU A 447 -18.57 1.01 14.81
C GLU A 447 -18.08 2.45 15.05
N PHE A 448 -17.66 3.15 14.00
CA PHE A 448 -17.17 4.51 14.14
C PHE A 448 -18.21 5.47 14.73
N LEU A 449 -19.47 5.36 14.30
CA LEU A 449 -20.54 6.22 14.78
C LEU A 449 -20.79 6.03 16.28
N ASP A 450 -20.76 4.78 16.75
CA ASP A 450 -20.88 4.46 18.18
C ASP A 450 -19.69 5.02 18.97
N LEU A 451 -18.48 4.89 18.44
CA LEU A 451 -17.25 5.37 19.08
C LEU A 451 -17.17 6.90 19.14
N ALA A 452 -17.57 7.57 18.10
CA ALA A 452 -17.54 9.04 18.03
C ALA A 452 -18.73 9.69 18.77
N GLY A 453 -19.87 8.97 18.84
CA GLY A 453 -21.10 9.48 19.44
C GLY A 453 -21.57 10.76 18.74
N PRO A 454 -22.19 11.72 19.50
CA PRO A 454 -22.68 12.96 18.91
C PRO A 454 -21.63 13.82 18.20
N ALA A 455 -20.34 13.67 18.55
CA ALA A 455 -19.25 14.39 17.90
C ALA A 455 -18.97 13.91 16.47
N GLY A 456 -19.48 12.75 16.09
CA GLY A 456 -19.39 12.25 14.73
C GLY A 456 -20.32 12.96 13.75
N GLU A 457 -21.43 13.56 14.23
CA GLU A 457 -22.37 14.27 13.36
C GLU A 457 -21.69 15.45 12.67
N GLY A 458 -21.86 15.58 11.37
CA GLY A 458 -21.25 16.63 10.56
C GLY A 458 -19.81 16.35 10.09
N LEU A 459 -19.14 15.30 10.61
CA LEU A 459 -17.81 14.93 10.15
C LEU A 459 -17.79 14.65 8.65
N VAL A 460 -16.84 15.27 7.94
CA VAL A 460 -16.55 14.97 6.54
C VAL A 460 -15.41 13.97 6.46
N TRP A 461 -15.55 12.97 5.60
CA TRP A 461 -14.50 11.99 5.38
C TRP A 461 -14.54 11.44 3.95
N ALA A 462 -13.44 10.87 3.50
CA ALA A 462 -13.34 10.36 2.16
C ALA A 462 -12.63 9.01 2.07
N THR A 463 -12.95 8.30 1.00
CA THR A 463 -12.23 7.10 0.61
C THR A 463 -12.27 6.87 -0.91
N VAL A 464 -11.23 6.25 -1.44
CA VAL A 464 -11.17 5.81 -2.85
C VAL A 464 -11.69 4.38 -3.03
N THR A 465 -12.13 3.75 -1.94
CA THR A 465 -12.68 2.38 -1.92
C THR A 465 -14.10 2.34 -1.37
N GLY A 466 -14.87 3.41 -1.60
CA GLY A 466 -16.20 3.57 -1.01
C GLY A 466 -17.29 2.77 -1.70
N THR A 467 -18.23 2.25 -0.90
CA THR A 467 -19.47 1.62 -1.40
C THR A 467 -20.43 2.70 -1.86
N TYR A 468 -20.91 2.58 -3.09
CA TYR A 468 -21.83 3.54 -3.70
C TYR A 468 -23.26 3.39 -3.17
N SER A 469 -24.06 4.44 -3.32
CA SER A 469 -25.46 4.45 -2.95
C SER A 469 -26.40 4.26 -4.17
N ASP A 470 -25.85 3.73 -5.26
CA ASP A 470 -26.64 3.36 -6.45
C ASP A 470 -27.41 2.05 -6.23
N VAL A 471 -28.12 1.58 -7.27
CA VAL A 471 -28.96 0.36 -7.20
C VAL A 471 -28.16 -0.87 -6.77
N LEU A 472 -26.89 -1.01 -7.23
CA LEU A 472 -26.03 -2.13 -6.86
C LEU A 472 -25.63 -2.04 -5.38
N GLY A 473 -25.17 -0.88 -4.95
CA GLY A 473 -24.79 -0.66 -3.55
C GLY A 473 -25.96 -0.77 -2.58
N GLN A 474 -27.14 -0.26 -2.95
CA GLN A 474 -28.37 -0.39 -2.14
C GLN A 474 -28.77 -1.85 -1.98
N ARG A 475 -28.77 -2.63 -3.07
CA ARG A 475 -29.05 -4.07 -3.02
C ARG A 475 -28.05 -4.80 -2.11
N PHE A 476 -26.75 -4.59 -2.32
CA PHE A 476 -25.70 -5.16 -1.49
C PHE A 476 -25.92 -4.84 0.01
N CYS A 477 -26.16 -3.58 0.35
CA CYS A 477 -26.41 -3.16 1.74
C CYS A 477 -27.66 -3.84 2.34
N ALA A 478 -28.72 -4.01 1.56
CA ALA A 478 -29.93 -4.68 2.00
C ALA A 478 -29.70 -6.18 2.24
N ASP A 479 -29.05 -6.87 1.30
CA ASP A 479 -28.72 -8.29 1.41
C ASP A 479 -27.73 -8.55 2.55
N TYR A 480 -26.73 -7.68 2.72
CA TYR A 480 -25.79 -7.74 3.83
C TYR A 480 -26.51 -7.60 5.18
N ALA A 481 -27.37 -6.59 5.33
CA ALA A 481 -28.12 -6.37 6.58
C ALA A 481 -29.05 -7.55 6.89
N LYS A 482 -29.69 -8.12 5.87
CA LYS A 482 -30.56 -9.30 6.00
C LYS A 482 -29.79 -10.54 6.50
N VAL A 483 -28.58 -10.77 5.99
CA VAL A 483 -27.77 -11.96 6.32
C VAL A 483 -27.08 -11.80 7.68
N PHE A 484 -26.52 -10.63 7.95
CA PHE A 484 -25.66 -10.44 9.14
C PHE A 484 -26.32 -9.67 10.30
N GLY A 485 -27.60 -9.22 10.12
CA GLY A 485 -28.37 -8.53 11.17
C GLY A 485 -27.83 -7.14 11.53
N ARG A 486 -27.00 -6.54 10.67
CA ARG A 486 -26.34 -5.25 10.90
C ARG A 486 -26.03 -4.56 9.55
N PRO A 487 -25.93 -3.22 9.51
CA PRO A 487 -25.56 -2.52 8.28
C PRO A 487 -24.12 -2.86 7.86
N ALA A 488 -23.88 -2.85 6.56
CA ALA A 488 -22.51 -2.89 6.02
C ALA A 488 -21.79 -1.56 6.27
N GLY A 489 -20.49 -1.63 6.47
CA GLY A 489 -19.61 -0.47 6.38
C GLY A 489 -19.56 0.11 4.97
N LYS A 490 -18.93 1.27 4.84
CA LYS A 490 -18.90 2.03 3.58
C LYS A 490 -17.66 1.78 2.72
N SER A 491 -16.89 0.72 3.00
CA SER A 491 -15.67 0.39 2.24
C SER A 491 -15.41 -1.12 2.18
N HIS A 492 -14.94 -1.71 3.26
CA HIS A 492 -14.33 -3.05 3.30
C HIS A 492 -15.27 -4.19 2.95
N ALA A 493 -16.52 -4.13 3.40
CA ALA A 493 -17.49 -5.15 3.04
C ALA A 493 -17.72 -5.18 1.52
N GLY A 494 -17.88 -4.00 0.91
CA GLY A 494 -18.14 -3.87 -0.53
C GLY A 494 -16.94 -4.27 -1.38
N ILE A 495 -15.70 -3.88 -0.97
CA ILE A 495 -14.53 -4.22 -1.79
C ILE A 495 -14.21 -5.71 -1.74
N ALA A 496 -14.34 -6.36 -0.57
CA ALA A 496 -14.15 -7.81 -0.46
C ALA A 496 -15.23 -8.59 -1.22
N TYR A 497 -16.47 -8.09 -1.24
CA TYR A 497 -17.54 -8.63 -2.08
C TYR A 497 -17.16 -8.53 -3.56
N ASP A 498 -16.66 -7.37 -4.01
CA ASP A 498 -16.26 -7.16 -5.40
C ASP A 498 -15.01 -7.97 -5.78
N GLU A 499 -14.03 -8.19 -4.88
CA GLU A 499 -12.87 -9.05 -5.12
C GLU A 499 -13.28 -10.48 -5.50
N ILE A 500 -14.25 -11.06 -4.80
CA ILE A 500 -14.76 -12.39 -5.08
C ILE A 500 -15.50 -12.43 -6.41
N HIS A 501 -16.32 -11.43 -6.70
CA HIS A 501 -17.02 -11.33 -7.98
C HIS A 501 -16.07 -11.11 -9.16
N LEU A 502 -15.00 -10.32 -9.00
CA LEU A 502 -13.96 -10.14 -10.01
C LEU A 502 -13.29 -11.47 -10.35
N LEU A 503 -12.89 -12.24 -9.33
CA LEU A 503 -12.33 -13.58 -9.52
C LEU A 503 -13.33 -14.51 -10.23
N ALA A 504 -14.59 -14.50 -9.81
CA ALA A 504 -15.64 -15.31 -10.43
C ALA A 504 -15.82 -14.97 -11.90
N GLN A 505 -15.90 -13.68 -12.27
CA GLN A 505 -15.99 -13.23 -13.65
C GLN A 505 -14.77 -13.64 -14.48
N ALA A 506 -13.58 -13.59 -13.90
CA ALA A 506 -12.36 -14.04 -14.57
C ALA A 506 -12.41 -15.55 -14.86
N TRP A 507 -12.82 -16.35 -13.88
CA TRP A 507 -12.93 -17.81 -14.03
C TRP A 507 -14.02 -18.22 -15.00
N MET A 508 -15.15 -17.50 -15.06
CA MET A 508 -16.18 -17.75 -16.07
C MET A 508 -15.70 -17.49 -17.50
N GLY A 509 -14.73 -16.62 -17.69
CA GLY A 509 -14.15 -16.27 -18.98
C GLY A 509 -13.07 -17.22 -19.49
N ILE A 510 -12.73 -18.28 -18.76
CA ILE A 510 -11.66 -19.24 -19.12
C ILE A 510 -12.12 -20.69 -19.00
N THR A 511 -11.48 -21.56 -19.76
CA THR A 511 -11.85 -23.00 -19.79
C THR A 511 -11.36 -23.74 -18.55
N ASN A 512 -10.17 -23.39 -18.02
CA ASN A 512 -9.58 -24.02 -16.86
C ASN A 512 -9.25 -22.98 -15.78
N PRO A 513 -10.05 -22.85 -14.71
CA PRO A 513 -9.77 -21.93 -13.60
C PRO A 513 -8.43 -22.15 -12.87
N SER A 514 -7.85 -23.37 -12.96
CA SER A 514 -6.53 -23.66 -12.39
C SER A 514 -5.36 -23.23 -13.31
N ASP A 515 -5.65 -22.70 -14.51
CA ASP A 515 -4.65 -21.97 -15.31
C ASP A 515 -4.54 -20.53 -14.77
N PHE A 516 -3.67 -20.36 -13.78
CA PHE A 516 -3.43 -19.09 -13.10
C PHE A 516 -3.05 -17.96 -14.06
N ARG A 517 -2.31 -18.26 -15.14
CA ARG A 517 -1.95 -17.27 -16.16
C ARG A 517 -3.16 -16.85 -16.99
N ALA A 518 -4.02 -17.79 -17.33
CA ALA A 518 -5.25 -17.47 -18.06
C ALA A 518 -6.18 -16.63 -17.17
N ALA A 519 -6.32 -16.97 -15.87
CA ALA A 519 -7.09 -16.20 -14.92
C ALA A 519 -6.56 -14.78 -14.75
N ALA A 520 -5.24 -14.59 -14.61
CA ALA A 520 -4.60 -13.28 -14.52
C ALA A 520 -4.80 -12.45 -15.81
N ARG A 521 -4.63 -13.07 -17.00
CA ARG A 521 -4.92 -12.38 -18.27
C ARG A 521 -6.37 -11.95 -18.39
N GLN A 522 -7.30 -12.77 -17.89
CA GLN A 522 -8.72 -12.45 -17.92
C GLN A 522 -9.04 -11.32 -16.95
N LEU A 523 -8.51 -11.33 -15.72
CA LEU A 523 -8.65 -10.23 -14.75
C LEU A 523 -8.24 -8.87 -15.34
N ARG A 524 -7.14 -8.82 -16.07
CA ARG A 524 -6.70 -7.59 -16.74
C ARG A 524 -7.70 -7.07 -17.77
N ARG A 525 -8.33 -7.99 -18.53
CA ARG A 525 -9.26 -7.63 -19.64
C ARG A 525 -10.65 -7.27 -19.16
N LEU A 526 -11.00 -7.65 -17.93
CA LEU A 526 -12.33 -7.39 -17.39
C LEU A 526 -12.57 -5.89 -17.25
N ARG A 527 -13.81 -5.52 -17.55
CA ARG A 527 -14.45 -4.28 -17.12
C ARG A 527 -15.61 -4.68 -16.25
N TYR A 528 -15.45 -4.51 -14.96
CA TYR A 528 -16.43 -4.94 -14.00
C TYR A 528 -16.99 -3.75 -13.22
N ARG A 529 -18.32 -3.64 -13.12
CA ARG A 529 -18.99 -2.67 -12.26
C ARG A 529 -19.46 -3.39 -11.01
N GLY A 530 -18.73 -3.15 -9.92
CA GLY A 530 -19.04 -3.66 -8.60
C GLY A 530 -19.76 -2.64 -7.72
N VAL A 531 -19.93 -2.95 -6.45
CA VAL A 531 -20.59 -2.07 -5.47
C VAL A 531 -19.67 -0.93 -5.00
N ASN A 532 -18.35 -1.10 -5.12
CA ASN A 532 -17.35 -0.08 -4.81
C ASN A 532 -16.81 0.62 -6.08
N GLY A 533 -17.54 0.62 -7.18
CA GLY A 533 -17.18 1.33 -8.39
C GLY A 533 -16.81 0.42 -9.56
N SER A 534 -16.09 0.98 -10.52
CA SER A 534 -15.69 0.27 -11.73
C SER A 534 -14.24 -0.20 -11.64
N TYR A 535 -14.01 -1.42 -12.08
CA TYR A 535 -12.72 -2.07 -12.09
C TYR A 535 -12.23 -2.25 -13.51
N TYR A 536 -11.10 -1.63 -13.82
CA TYR A 536 -10.38 -1.77 -15.08
C TYR A 536 -8.88 -1.83 -14.77
N LEU A 537 -8.32 -3.03 -14.83
CA LEU A 537 -6.96 -3.34 -14.37
C LEU A 537 -5.95 -3.49 -15.52
N ASP A 538 -6.35 -3.20 -16.78
CA ASP A 538 -5.45 -3.27 -17.94
C ASP A 538 -4.59 -2.02 -18.06
N ASN A 539 -3.75 -1.82 -17.07
CA ASN A 539 -2.71 -0.80 -17.04
C ASN A 539 -1.40 -1.40 -16.51
N ALA A 540 -0.30 -0.69 -16.67
CA ALA A 540 1.02 -1.20 -16.31
C ALA A 540 1.17 -1.56 -14.83
N ALA A 541 0.44 -0.87 -13.94
CA ALA A 541 0.46 -1.11 -12.51
C ALA A 541 -0.54 -2.19 -12.06
N GLN A 542 -1.41 -2.66 -12.95
CA GLN A 542 -2.52 -3.56 -12.61
C GLN A 542 -3.34 -3.06 -11.42
N SER A 543 -3.57 -1.75 -11.37
CA SER A 543 -4.26 -1.06 -10.27
C SER A 543 -5.56 -0.44 -10.73
N GLY A 544 -6.51 -0.28 -9.78
CA GLY A 544 -7.74 0.47 -10.00
C GLY A 544 -7.45 1.92 -10.40
N LEU A 545 -8.27 2.48 -11.28
CA LEU A 545 -8.17 3.88 -11.70
C LEU A 545 -9.02 4.76 -10.79
N GLY A 546 -8.49 5.90 -10.37
CA GLY A 546 -9.21 6.89 -9.57
C GLY A 546 -10.01 7.88 -10.43
N PHE A 547 -11.30 8.07 -10.14
CA PHE A 547 -12.12 9.12 -10.70
C PHE A 547 -12.31 10.25 -9.68
N PRO A 548 -12.12 11.53 -10.04
CA PRO A 548 -11.72 12.05 -11.35
C PRO A 548 -10.20 12.23 -11.51
N ASP A 549 -9.37 11.74 -10.61
CA ASP A 549 -7.96 12.10 -10.51
C ASP A 549 -7.08 11.46 -11.58
N VAL A 550 -7.36 10.21 -11.95
CA VAL A 550 -6.59 9.43 -12.94
C VAL A 550 -7.36 9.32 -14.26
N THR A 551 -8.66 9.10 -14.19
CA THR A 551 -9.53 9.04 -15.35
C THR A 551 -10.69 10.01 -15.22
N PRO A 552 -11.03 10.76 -16.29
CA PRO A 552 -12.25 11.56 -16.33
C PRO A 552 -13.50 10.71 -16.61
N ASP A 553 -13.33 9.43 -16.98
CA ASP A 553 -14.41 8.51 -17.28
C ASP A 553 -14.79 7.69 -16.03
N PRO A 554 -15.94 7.97 -15.40
CA PRO A 554 -16.38 7.27 -14.21
C PRO A 554 -16.70 5.78 -14.46
N SER A 555 -16.89 5.36 -15.72
CA SER A 555 -17.13 3.96 -16.06
C SER A 555 -15.88 3.08 -16.01
N LEU A 556 -14.70 3.69 -15.96
CA LEU A 556 -13.41 3.00 -15.92
C LEU A 556 -12.75 3.04 -14.53
N GLY A 557 -13.27 3.82 -13.61
CA GLY A 557 -12.60 4.05 -12.32
C GLY A 557 -13.52 4.03 -11.11
N GLN A 558 -12.87 4.03 -9.97
CA GLN A 558 -13.52 4.15 -8.67
C GLN A 558 -13.50 5.61 -8.23
N ALA A 559 -14.64 6.11 -7.79
CA ALA A 559 -14.75 7.50 -7.38
C ALA A 559 -14.08 7.74 -6.03
N HIS A 560 -13.37 8.86 -5.94
CA HIS A 560 -12.96 9.42 -4.66
C HIS A 560 -14.20 9.98 -3.97
N LEU A 561 -14.93 9.09 -3.26
CA LEU A 561 -16.15 9.44 -2.58
C LEU A 561 -15.86 10.25 -1.33
N VAL A 562 -16.55 11.38 -1.22
CA VAL A 562 -16.58 12.19 0.00
C VAL A 562 -17.93 12.01 0.66
N PHE A 563 -17.88 11.63 1.92
CA PHE A 563 -19.04 11.42 2.77
C PHE A 563 -19.15 12.51 3.82
N GLN A 564 -20.35 12.76 4.29
CA GLN A 564 -20.60 13.48 5.53
C GLN A 564 -21.53 12.65 6.41
N VAL A 565 -21.28 12.64 7.70
CA VAL A 565 -22.23 12.10 8.68
C VAL A 565 -23.38 13.10 8.81
N GLN A 566 -24.59 12.70 8.42
CA GLN A 566 -25.80 13.49 8.47
C GLN A 566 -26.92 12.65 9.07
N GLU A 567 -27.50 13.12 10.16
CA GLU A 567 -28.61 12.44 10.87
C GLU A 567 -28.21 11.00 11.27
N GLY A 568 -26.98 10.84 11.75
CA GLY A 568 -26.43 9.57 12.19
C GLY A 568 -26.12 8.57 11.06
N ALA A 569 -26.09 9.03 9.79
CA ALA A 569 -25.78 8.18 8.63
C ALA A 569 -24.70 8.80 7.74
N HIS A 570 -23.88 7.95 7.12
CA HIS A 570 -22.90 8.38 6.12
C HIS A 570 -23.60 8.67 4.79
N ARG A 571 -23.59 9.93 4.35
CA ARG A 571 -24.15 10.38 3.06
C ARG A 571 -23.04 10.77 2.11
N ILE A 572 -23.09 10.28 0.87
CA ILE A 572 -22.17 10.72 -0.19
C ILE A 572 -22.55 12.14 -0.59
N ILE A 573 -21.60 13.06 -0.50
CA ILE A 573 -21.78 14.47 -0.82
C ILE A 573 -20.92 14.93 -2.02
N SER A 574 -20.02 14.09 -2.50
CA SER A 574 -19.15 14.33 -3.69
C SER A 574 -18.51 13.01 -4.13
N PRO A 575 -18.14 12.86 -5.44
CA PRO A 575 -18.45 13.73 -6.57
C PRO A 575 -19.81 13.45 -7.20
N GLU A 576 -20.25 14.36 -8.07
CA GLU A 576 -21.31 14.01 -9.02
C GLU A 576 -20.82 12.95 -10.03
N PRO A 577 -21.65 12.01 -10.50
CA PRO A 577 -23.09 11.89 -10.26
C PRO A 577 -23.46 11.03 -9.03
N TYR A 578 -22.53 10.74 -8.12
CA TYR A 578 -22.72 9.81 -7.01
C TYR A 578 -23.23 10.46 -5.73
N ALA A 579 -23.23 11.79 -5.66
CA ALA A 579 -23.71 12.53 -4.50
C ALA A 579 -25.21 12.25 -4.27
N GLU A 580 -25.55 11.83 -3.04
CA GLU A 580 -26.94 11.60 -2.60
C GLU A 580 -27.46 12.72 -1.70
N SER A 581 -26.54 13.57 -1.24
CA SER A 581 -26.86 14.74 -0.40
C SER A 581 -25.88 15.87 -0.68
N SER A 582 -26.23 17.08 -0.27
CA SER A 582 -25.32 18.22 -0.28
C SER A 582 -24.57 18.35 1.05
N PHE A 583 -23.43 19.04 1.02
CA PHE A 583 -22.72 19.42 2.23
C PHE A 583 -23.59 20.27 3.16
N ARG A 584 -23.64 19.92 4.44
CA ARG A 584 -24.27 20.68 5.51
C ARG A 584 -23.20 21.20 6.47
N MET A 585 -23.29 22.47 6.86
CA MET A 585 -22.36 23.03 7.84
C MET A 585 -22.46 22.24 9.15
N PRO A 586 -21.35 21.67 9.67
CA PRO A 586 -21.37 21.02 10.97
C PRO A 586 -21.87 21.96 12.08
N ALA A 587 -22.65 21.44 13.02
CA ALA A 587 -23.23 22.25 14.07
C ALA A 587 -22.17 23.01 14.90
N TRP A 588 -20.99 22.43 15.12
CA TRP A 588 -19.90 23.11 15.85
C TRP A 588 -19.25 24.25 15.06
N MET A 589 -19.48 24.34 13.73
CA MET A 589 -18.99 25.44 12.89
C MET A 589 -20.04 26.54 12.67
N ALA A 590 -21.28 26.31 13.09
CA ALA A 590 -22.41 27.17 12.73
C ALA A 590 -22.51 28.44 13.58
N ALA A 591 -21.71 28.60 14.63
CA ALA A 591 -21.85 29.72 15.60
C ALA A 591 -21.60 31.11 14.99
N ASP A 592 -21.01 31.23 13.79
CA ASP A 592 -20.69 32.52 13.15
C ASP A 592 -21.29 32.71 11.73
N PHE A 593 -22.23 31.87 11.30
CA PHE A 593 -22.79 31.94 9.95
C PHE A 593 -24.27 32.35 9.93
N SER A 594 -24.54 33.58 9.50
CA SER A 594 -25.86 33.90 8.95
C SER A 594 -26.07 33.14 7.64
N PRO A 595 -27.15 32.37 7.49
CA PRO A 595 -27.37 31.59 6.28
C PRO A 595 -27.68 32.52 5.10
N ALA A 596 -26.80 32.57 4.12
CA ALA A 596 -27.24 32.92 2.77
C ALA A 596 -28.15 31.77 2.31
N GLY A 597 -29.38 32.09 1.93
CA GLY A 597 -30.49 31.17 1.64
C GLY A 597 -30.24 29.78 1.06
N PRO A 598 -31.28 28.97 0.80
CA PRO A 598 -31.11 27.58 0.43
C PRO A 598 -30.17 27.43 -0.78
N MET A 599 -29.09 26.72 -0.60
CA MET A 599 -28.13 26.42 -1.67
C MET A 599 -28.84 25.62 -2.77
N THR A 600 -29.09 26.25 -3.90
CA THR A 600 -29.48 25.54 -5.12
C THR A 600 -28.31 24.67 -5.56
N PRO A 601 -28.51 23.39 -5.90
CA PRO A 601 -27.41 22.54 -6.36
C PRO A 601 -26.83 23.16 -7.65
N ALA A 602 -25.65 23.77 -7.49
CA ALA A 602 -24.90 24.21 -8.64
C ALA A 602 -24.44 22.96 -9.39
N ARG A 603 -24.90 22.80 -10.63
CA ARG A 603 -24.38 21.77 -11.52
C ARG A 603 -22.86 21.96 -11.61
N LEU A 604 -22.12 21.06 -10.97
CA LEU A 604 -20.66 21.00 -11.06
C LEU A 604 -20.28 20.82 -12.54
N ARG A 605 -19.86 21.90 -13.17
CA ARG A 605 -19.16 21.77 -14.45
C ARG A 605 -17.78 21.21 -14.11
N LEU A 606 -17.52 19.98 -14.54
CA LEU A 606 -16.18 19.39 -14.55
C LEU A 606 -15.24 20.41 -15.21
N ALA A 607 -14.25 20.89 -14.46
CA ALA A 607 -13.12 21.56 -15.09
C ALA A 607 -12.49 20.55 -16.04
N PRO A 608 -12.14 20.92 -17.28
CA PRO A 608 -11.49 19.99 -18.18
C PRO A 608 -10.25 19.45 -17.48
N ALA A 609 -10.12 18.12 -17.50
CA ALA A 609 -8.93 17.46 -17.03
C ALA A 609 -7.73 18.17 -17.66
N VAL A 610 -6.79 18.64 -16.85
CA VAL A 610 -5.49 19.03 -17.36
C VAL A 610 -4.92 17.73 -17.93
N ALA A 611 -4.98 17.60 -19.25
CA ALA A 611 -4.35 16.50 -19.94
C ALA A 611 -2.92 16.41 -19.39
N ALA A 612 -2.56 15.25 -18.86
CA ALA A 612 -1.18 14.90 -18.66
C ALA A 612 -0.55 14.93 -20.04
N GLY A 613 -0.08 16.11 -20.42
CA GLY A 613 0.44 16.38 -21.75
C GLY A 613 1.66 15.52 -21.94
N ASP A 614 1.62 14.72 -22.98
CA ASP A 614 2.76 14.12 -23.63
C ASP A 614 3.91 15.15 -23.82
N ARG A 615 4.75 15.30 -22.79
CA ARG A 615 6.00 16.06 -22.90
C ARG A 615 7.18 15.19 -23.31
N TRP A 616 6.93 14.04 -23.93
CA TRP A 616 7.99 13.13 -24.36
C TRP A 616 7.96 12.82 -25.85
N SER A 617 7.48 13.73 -26.71
CA SER A 617 7.64 13.57 -28.15
C SER A 617 7.75 14.93 -28.86
N ARG A 618 8.93 15.53 -28.86
CA ARG A 618 9.38 16.39 -29.96
C ARG A 618 10.86 16.12 -30.23
N PRO A 619 11.22 15.63 -31.40
CA PRO A 619 12.63 15.59 -31.83
C PRO A 619 13.08 17.02 -32.17
N CYS A 620 14.23 17.43 -31.62
CA CYS A 620 14.96 18.58 -32.08
C CYS A 620 15.34 18.39 -33.56
N ARG A 621 14.90 19.29 -34.44
CA ARG A 621 15.46 19.42 -35.79
C ARG A 621 16.76 20.20 -35.69
N PRO A 622 17.81 19.81 -36.43
CA PRO A 622 19.05 20.56 -36.52
C PRO A 622 18.88 21.73 -37.53
N SER A 623 19.41 22.86 -37.15
CA SER A 623 19.88 23.91 -38.09
C SER A 623 21.31 24.23 -37.78
#